data_0bc4803f559154260e2c9721bfb54f7e
#
_entry.id   0bc4803f559154260e2c9721bfb54f7e
#
_cell.length_a   1.000
_cell.length_b   1.000
_cell.length_c   1.000
_cell.angle_alpha   90.00
_cell.angle_beta   90.00
_cell.angle_gamma   90.00
#
_symmetry.space_group_name_H-M   'P 1'
#
loop_
_entity.id
_entity.type
_entity.pdbx_description
1 polymer ?
#
loop_
_entity_poly.entity_id
_entity_poly.type
_entity_poly.pdbx_seq_one_letter_code
_entity_poly.pdbx_strand_id
1 'polypeptide(L)'
;LKLQGGFNGYKVPPALFLITADNEAFLSISEHNEGFVDGGLFSMALLMAMEANKIAACPLNTMFSKQIDQQTRNIIGVPENEFLIMYIAAGHFPDETHTCISKRYPVQDILTIVK
;
A
#
# COMPACT_ATOMS: atom_id res chain seq x y z
N LEU A 1 6.68 -12.30 0.23
CA LEU A 1 5.33 -12.54 0.79
C LEU A 1 5.36 -13.19 2.17
N LYS A 2 6.19 -14.22 2.40
CA LYS A 2 6.26 -14.86 3.73
C LYS A 2 6.57 -13.86 4.85
N LEU A 3 7.42 -12.87 4.59
CA LEU A 3 7.77 -11.82 5.57
C LEU A 3 6.60 -10.86 5.85
N GLN A 4 5.77 -10.60 4.85
CA GLN A 4 4.63 -9.70 4.98
C GLN A 4 3.49 -10.28 5.82
N GLY A 5 3.32 -11.59 5.83
CA GLY A 5 2.36 -12.30 6.71
C GLY A 5 0.89 -12.25 6.29
N GLY A 6 0.46 -11.24 5.54
CA GLY A 6 -0.94 -11.06 5.13
C GLY A 6 -1.46 -12.10 4.12
N PHE A 7 -0.55 -12.90 3.55
CA PHE A 7 -0.89 -13.96 2.60
C PHE A 7 -0.84 -15.37 3.19
N ASN A 8 -0.74 -15.50 4.49
CA ASN A 8 -0.75 -16.82 5.12
C ASN A 8 -2.09 -17.52 4.84
N GLY A 9 -2.03 -18.68 4.16
CA GLY A 9 -3.21 -19.43 3.77
C GLY A 9 -3.82 -19.06 2.40
N TYR A 10 -3.32 -18.03 1.72
CA TYR A 10 -3.74 -17.67 0.37
C TYR A 10 -2.77 -18.14 -0.70
N LYS A 11 -3.27 -18.29 -1.92
CA LYS A 11 -2.42 -18.54 -3.09
C LYS A 11 -1.54 -17.33 -3.38
N VAL A 12 -0.33 -17.59 -3.85
CA VAL A 12 0.57 -16.51 -4.29
C VAL A 12 -0.08 -15.75 -5.43
N PRO A 13 -0.18 -14.41 -5.34
CA PRO A 13 -0.77 -13.60 -6.40
C PRO A 13 0.09 -13.66 -7.67
N PRO A 14 -0.52 -13.52 -8.87
CA PRO A 14 0.21 -13.45 -10.13
C PRO A 14 1.23 -12.32 -10.19
N ALA A 15 0.94 -11.19 -9.55
CA ALA A 15 1.84 -10.06 -9.45
C ALA A 15 1.83 -9.46 -8.03
N LEU A 16 2.97 -8.92 -7.64
CA LEU A 16 3.15 -8.19 -6.38
C LEU A 16 3.95 -6.93 -6.68
N PHE A 17 3.36 -5.79 -6.38
CA PHE A 17 4.02 -4.50 -6.47
C PHE A 17 4.46 -4.07 -5.08
N LEU A 18 5.64 -3.51 -4.97
CA LEU A 18 6.09 -2.77 -3.81
C LEU A 18 6.15 -1.30 -4.19
N ILE A 19 5.42 -0.49 -3.48
CA ILE A 19 5.44 0.96 -3.63
C ILE A 19 6.47 1.52 -2.67
N THR A 20 7.36 2.32 -3.19
CA THR A 20 8.41 3.00 -2.43
C THR A 20 8.38 4.50 -2.70
N ALA A 21 8.99 5.28 -1.84
CA ALA A 21 9.22 6.71 -2.03
C ALA A 21 10.67 7.03 -1.69
N ASP A 22 11.33 7.82 -2.54
CA ASP A 22 12.70 8.24 -2.35
C ASP A 22 12.79 9.32 -1.26
N ASN A 23 13.46 9.02 -0.16
CA ASN A 23 13.65 9.96 0.94
C ASN A 23 14.54 11.15 0.55
N GLU A 24 15.40 10.98 -0.45
CA GLU A 24 16.29 12.06 -0.92
C GLU A 24 15.56 13.08 -1.80
N ALA A 25 14.34 12.77 -2.26
CA ALA A 25 13.49 13.73 -2.95
C ALA A 25 12.96 14.85 -2.03
N PHE A 26 12.98 14.63 -0.71
CA PHE A 26 12.50 15.57 0.28
C PHE A 26 13.66 16.37 0.87
N LEU A 27 13.63 17.70 0.69
CA LEU A 27 14.76 18.59 0.95
C LEU A 27 14.77 19.16 2.37
N SER A 28 13.66 19.05 3.10
CA SER A 28 13.50 19.69 4.40
C SER A 28 12.80 18.77 5.41
N ILE A 29 13.27 18.81 6.65
CA ILE A 29 12.59 18.15 7.77
C ILE A 29 11.18 18.71 7.99
N SER A 30 10.88 19.91 7.49
CA SER A 30 9.55 20.52 7.55
C SER A 30 8.53 19.84 6.64
N GLU A 31 8.97 19.03 5.68
CA GLU A 31 8.10 18.25 4.81
C GLU A 31 7.50 17.03 5.52
N HIS A 32 7.92 16.79 6.76
CA HIS A 32 7.38 15.75 7.65
C HIS A 32 7.33 14.37 6.98
N ASN A 33 6.11 13.87 6.74
CA ASN A 33 5.85 12.53 6.21
C ASN A 33 5.40 12.56 4.72
N GLU A 34 5.80 13.57 3.95
CA GLU A 34 5.37 13.73 2.55
C GLU A 34 5.61 12.48 1.70
N GLY A 35 6.72 11.77 1.88
CA GLY A 35 6.98 10.52 1.17
C GLY A 35 5.93 9.45 1.41
N PHE A 36 5.36 9.38 2.63
CA PHE A 36 4.25 8.46 2.92
C PHE A 36 2.92 8.98 2.36
N VAL A 37 2.73 10.29 2.35
CA VAL A 37 1.53 10.92 1.75
C VAL A 37 1.52 10.68 0.25
N ASP A 38 2.60 10.99 -0.45
CA ASP A 38 2.75 10.78 -1.89
C ASP A 38 2.60 9.31 -2.27
N GLY A 39 3.28 8.43 -1.54
CA GLY A 39 3.17 6.99 -1.76
C GLY A 39 1.75 6.46 -1.54
N GLY A 40 1.03 7.01 -0.55
CA GLY A 40 -0.37 6.69 -0.30
C GLY A 40 -1.30 7.18 -1.42
N LEU A 41 -1.12 8.41 -1.90
CA LEU A 41 -1.88 8.99 -3.02
C LEU A 41 -1.63 8.22 -4.32
N PHE A 42 -0.36 7.93 -4.62
CA PHE A 42 -0.01 7.10 -5.78
C PHE A 42 -0.65 5.71 -5.70
N SER A 43 -0.56 5.07 -4.53
CA SER A 43 -1.13 3.73 -4.33
C SER A 43 -2.64 3.72 -4.53
N MET A 44 -3.35 4.74 -4.04
CA MET A 44 -4.80 4.86 -4.25
C MET A 44 -5.14 5.04 -5.72
N ALA A 45 -4.41 5.91 -6.44
CA ALA A 45 -4.60 6.10 -7.87
C ALA A 45 -4.35 4.80 -8.66
N LEU A 46 -3.30 4.05 -8.29
CA LEU A 46 -2.98 2.77 -8.89
C LEU A 46 -4.08 1.73 -8.65
N LEU A 47 -4.61 1.63 -7.43
CA LEU A 47 -5.71 0.72 -7.10
C LEU A 47 -6.96 1.04 -7.91
N MET A 48 -7.32 2.33 -8.05
CA MET A 48 -8.44 2.76 -8.88
C MET A 48 -8.22 2.44 -10.37
N ALA A 49 -7.00 2.61 -10.87
CA ALA A 49 -6.65 2.27 -12.24
C ALA A 49 -6.71 0.75 -12.48
N MET A 50 -6.26 -0.06 -11.52
CA MET A 50 -6.38 -1.52 -11.58
C MET A 50 -7.84 -1.96 -11.65
N GLU A 51 -8.69 -1.43 -10.77
CA GLU A 51 -10.13 -1.71 -10.77
C GLU A 51 -10.77 -1.35 -12.11
N ALA A 52 -10.49 -0.16 -12.63
CA ALA A 52 -11.00 0.30 -13.94
C ALA A 52 -10.57 -0.62 -15.11
N ASN A 53 -9.44 -1.30 -14.98
CA ASN A 53 -8.92 -2.27 -15.94
C ASN A 53 -9.26 -3.73 -15.59
N LYS A 54 -10.18 -3.96 -14.67
CA LYS A 54 -10.64 -5.29 -14.22
C LYS A 54 -9.49 -6.15 -13.65
N ILE A 55 -8.56 -5.52 -12.99
CA ILE A 55 -7.48 -6.18 -12.25
C ILE A 55 -7.84 -6.16 -10.77
N ALA A 56 -8.01 -7.35 -10.20
CA ALA A 56 -8.21 -7.47 -8.76
C ALA A 56 -6.94 -7.06 -8.02
N ALA A 57 -7.07 -6.17 -7.04
CA ALA A 57 -5.93 -5.67 -6.28
C ALA A 57 -6.23 -5.61 -4.78
N CYS A 58 -5.21 -5.91 -3.97
CA CYS A 58 -5.31 -5.85 -2.52
C CYS A 58 -4.08 -5.14 -1.95
N PRO A 59 -4.25 -3.99 -1.28
CA PRO A 59 -3.17 -3.31 -0.60
C PRO A 59 -2.81 -4.04 0.70
N LEU A 60 -1.53 -4.15 0.97
CA LEU A 60 -0.97 -4.78 2.16
C LEU A 60 0.03 -3.83 2.80
N ASN A 61 -0.08 -3.66 4.10
CA ASN A 61 0.80 -2.77 4.84
C ASN A 61 2.26 -3.27 4.87
N THR A 62 3.17 -2.36 5.21
CA THR A 62 4.60 -2.62 5.46
C THR A 62 4.93 -2.34 6.94
N MET A 63 4.03 -2.68 7.87
CA MET A 63 4.24 -2.54 9.30
C MET A 63 5.26 -3.56 9.80
N PHE A 64 6.51 -3.36 9.42
CA PHE A 64 7.60 -4.28 9.68
C PHE A 64 8.41 -3.88 10.91
N SER A 65 8.93 -4.87 11.62
CA SER A 65 10.06 -4.62 12.51
C SER A 65 11.29 -4.23 11.66
N LYS A 66 12.25 -3.53 12.27
CA LYS A 66 13.50 -3.16 11.59
C LYS A 66 14.20 -4.36 10.94
N GLN A 67 14.14 -5.53 11.56
CA GLN A 67 14.74 -6.74 11.04
C GLN A 67 14.02 -7.22 9.77
N ILE A 68 12.68 -7.21 9.74
CA ILE A 68 11.89 -7.62 8.58
C ILE A 68 12.03 -6.62 7.44
N ASP A 69 12.07 -5.32 7.76
CA ASP A 69 12.34 -4.26 6.77
C ASP A 69 13.67 -4.52 6.06
N GLN A 70 14.75 -4.73 6.81
CA GLN A 70 16.08 -5.01 6.25
C GLN A 70 16.12 -6.29 5.42
N GLN A 71 15.47 -7.35 5.89
CA GLN A 71 15.38 -8.59 5.11
C GLN A 71 14.60 -8.39 3.81
N THR A 72 13.54 -7.60 3.84
CA THR A 72 12.73 -7.27 2.68
C THR A 72 13.56 -6.51 1.64
N ARG A 73 14.30 -5.48 2.07
CA ARG A 73 15.20 -4.70 1.22
C ARG A 73 16.25 -5.57 0.54
N ASN A 74 16.90 -6.44 1.31
CA ASN A 74 17.94 -7.35 0.80
C ASN A 74 17.40 -8.33 -0.24
N ILE A 75 16.16 -8.83 -0.06
CA ILE A 75 15.55 -9.80 -1.00
C ILE A 75 15.12 -9.13 -2.30
N ILE A 76 14.59 -7.91 -2.22
CA ILE A 76 13.98 -7.21 -3.37
C ILE A 76 14.97 -6.27 -4.04
N GLY A 77 16.05 -5.87 -3.35
CA GLY A 77 17.03 -4.92 -3.85
C GLY A 77 16.58 -3.46 -3.72
N VAL A 78 15.82 -3.12 -2.67
CA VAL A 78 15.39 -1.74 -2.42
C VAL A 78 16.51 -0.96 -1.75
N PRO A 79 16.90 0.22 -2.28
CA PRO A 79 17.90 1.08 -1.68
C PRO A 79 17.52 1.57 -0.27
N GLU A 80 18.55 1.91 0.52
CA GLU A 80 18.35 2.37 1.91
C GLU A 80 17.66 3.75 1.99
N ASN A 81 17.82 4.57 0.95
CA ASN A 81 17.18 5.88 0.86
C ASN A 81 15.71 5.85 0.46
N GLU A 82 15.12 4.68 0.20
CA GLU A 82 13.71 4.57 -0.12
C GLU A 82 12.88 4.12 1.08
N PHE A 83 11.72 4.74 1.29
CA PHE A 83 10.70 4.24 2.22
C PHE A 83 9.91 3.10 1.60
N LEU A 84 9.63 2.05 2.37
CA LEU A 84 8.66 1.03 1.98
C LEU A 84 7.26 1.52 2.36
N ILE A 85 6.42 1.81 1.38
CA ILE A 85 5.08 2.38 1.59
C ILE A 85 4.05 1.27 1.79
N MET A 86 3.84 0.45 0.77
CA MET A 86 2.93 -0.69 0.84
C MET A 86 3.21 -1.70 -0.27
N TYR A 87 2.74 -2.93 -0.06
CA TYR A 87 2.58 -3.88 -1.15
C TYR A 87 1.19 -3.77 -1.77
N ILE A 88 1.10 -4.05 -3.05
CA ILE A 88 -0.17 -4.27 -3.75
C ILE A 88 -0.08 -5.63 -4.44
N ALA A 89 -0.87 -6.57 -3.96
CA ALA A 89 -1.05 -7.85 -4.64
C ALA A 89 -2.07 -7.67 -5.75
N ALA A 90 -1.78 -8.18 -6.95
CA ALA A 90 -2.66 -8.06 -8.09
C ALA A 90 -2.87 -9.40 -8.81
N GLY A 91 -4.06 -9.56 -9.39
CA GLY A 91 -4.46 -10.77 -10.08
C GLY A 91 -5.76 -10.59 -10.86
N HIS A 92 -6.41 -11.69 -11.16
CA HIS A 92 -7.71 -11.70 -11.83
C HIS A 92 -8.84 -11.79 -10.80
N PHE A 93 -9.95 -11.14 -11.08
CA PHE A 93 -11.17 -11.37 -10.30
C PHE A 93 -11.64 -12.82 -10.49
N PRO A 94 -12.07 -13.50 -9.42
CA PRO A 94 -12.77 -14.76 -9.56
C PRO A 94 -14.17 -14.51 -10.18
N ASP A 95 -14.77 -15.57 -10.70
CA ASP A 95 -16.12 -15.48 -11.29
C ASP A 95 -17.16 -14.98 -10.29
N GLU A 96 -17.01 -15.37 -9.02
CA GLU A 96 -17.80 -14.85 -7.90
C GLU A 96 -16.88 -14.12 -6.92
N THR A 97 -17.18 -12.85 -6.64
CA THR A 97 -16.42 -12.04 -5.71
C THR A 97 -17.28 -11.64 -4.52
N HIS A 98 -16.83 -11.95 -3.32
CA HIS A 98 -17.43 -11.50 -2.08
C HIS A 98 -16.50 -10.51 -1.40
N THR A 99 -17.01 -9.33 -1.08
CA THR A 99 -16.26 -8.30 -0.33
C THR A 99 -16.96 -8.00 0.98
N CYS A 100 -16.16 -7.67 2.00
CA CYS A 100 -16.71 -7.20 3.26
C CYS A 100 -17.39 -5.85 3.10
N ILE A 101 -18.55 -5.66 3.70
CA ILE A 101 -19.19 -4.34 3.79
C ILE A 101 -18.35 -3.48 4.73
N SER A 102 -17.74 -2.44 4.19
CA SER A 102 -17.00 -1.47 4.99
C SER A 102 -17.95 -0.40 5.53
N LYS A 103 -18.28 -0.48 6.81
CA LYS A 103 -19.12 0.54 7.47
C LYS A 103 -18.37 1.87 7.52
N ARG A 104 -19.02 2.95 7.09
CA ARG A 104 -18.51 4.31 7.15
C ARG A 104 -19.23 5.11 8.23
N TYR A 105 -18.53 6.07 8.81
CA TYR A 105 -19.16 7.04 9.69
C TYR A 105 -20.05 7.98 8.86
N PRO A 106 -21.16 8.48 9.41
CA PRO A 106 -21.94 9.54 8.79
C PRO A 106 -21.09 10.80 8.56
N VAL A 107 -21.36 11.53 7.48
CA VAL A 107 -20.56 12.72 7.12
C VAL A 107 -20.51 13.76 8.24
N GLN A 108 -21.62 13.97 8.95
CA GLN A 108 -21.73 14.90 10.08
C GLN A 108 -20.81 14.55 11.26
N ASP A 109 -20.36 13.29 11.37
CA ASP A 109 -19.48 12.86 12.46
C ASP A 109 -17.98 13.12 12.15
N ILE A 110 -17.66 13.38 10.87
CA ILE A 110 -16.28 13.53 10.41
C ILE A 110 -16.00 14.87 9.74
N LEU A 111 -17.04 15.67 9.41
CA LEU A 111 -16.92 16.96 8.74
C LEU A 111 -17.27 18.10 9.68
N THR A 112 -16.35 19.04 9.84
CA THR A 112 -16.59 20.34 10.51
C THR A 112 -16.52 21.45 9.48
N ILE A 113 -17.58 22.24 9.36
CA ILE A 113 -17.62 23.44 8.51
C ILE A 113 -17.35 24.65 9.39
N VAL A 114 -16.21 25.31 9.15
CA VAL A 114 -15.88 26.59 9.80
C VAL A 114 -16.37 27.71 8.90
N LYS A 115 -17.19 28.63 9.47
CA LYS A 115 -17.73 29.80 8.78
C LYS A 115 -16.90 31.03 9.10
#